data_41d9f94d6ac3b6e12dc8e8a4f66a65d9
#
_entry.id   41d9f94d6ac3b6e12dc8e8a4f66a65d9
#
_cell.length_a   1.000
_cell.length_b   1.000
_cell.length_c   1.000
_cell.angle_alpha   90.00
_cell.angle_beta   90.00
_cell.angle_gamma   90.00
#
_symmetry.space_group_name_H-M   'P 1'
#
loop_
_entity.id
_entity.type
_entity.pdbx_description
1 polymer ?
#
loop_
_entity_poly.entity_id
_entity_poly.type
_entity_poly.pdbx_seq_one_letter_code
_entity_poly.pdbx_strand_id
1 'polypeptide(L)'
;MVLVAGGDGTINEVVNGIAPLEHRPKLAIIPTGTTNDYARALKIPMGDPVAAAKIIAKNETKQIDIGRAYGDKYFINIAAAGTLTELTFSVPSELKTRLGYLAYVAKGFEMFPKSKARPVRIYHDWGIFTGEVSLVFVALTNSIGGFEQFAPYTKLDDGNFTLILVKTDKILDMLSLLVQAMNGGQHVSDINVEYLKTSKLRIETLDQEEPFMLNLDGEYGGDTPVDLEVCHNHIEFFVNREAIDQEIISNI
;
A
#
# COMPACT_ATOMS: atom_id res chain seq x y z
N MET A 1 21.64 9.93 8.87
CA MET A 1 20.70 8.86 9.20
C MET A 1 19.61 9.42 10.09
N VAL A 2 18.37 9.04 9.84
CA VAL A 2 17.21 9.26 10.71
C VAL A 2 16.75 7.91 11.24
N LEU A 3 16.52 7.79 12.53
CA LEU A 3 15.97 6.59 13.18
C LEU A 3 14.52 6.87 13.57
N VAL A 4 13.61 6.04 13.07
CA VAL A 4 12.17 6.13 13.36
C VAL A 4 11.77 4.98 14.27
N ALA A 5 11.29 5.29 15.46
CA ALA A 5 10.64 4.32 16.34
C ALA A 5 9.12 4.57 16.29
N GLY A 6 8.37 3.76 15.53
CA GLY A 6 6.95 3.99 15.30
C GLY A 6 6.29 2.92 14.45
N GLY A 7 5.04 3.15 14.12
CA GLY A 7 4.27 2.38 13.13
C GLY A 7 4.27 3.04 11.75
N ASP A 8 3.47 2.48 10.84
CA ASP A 8 3.41 2.90 9.43
C ASP A 8 3.09 4.39 9.27
N GLY A 9 2.17 4.95 10.06
CA GLY A 9 1.86 6.38 10.02
C GLY A 9 3.05 7.26 10.39
N THR A 10 3.80 6.92 11.44
CA THR A 10 5.00 7.68 11.85
C THR A 10 6.09 7.61 10.78
N ILE A 11 6.25 6.45 10.14
CA ILE A 11 7.21 6.28 9.04
C ILE A 11 6.79 7.14 7.86
N ASN A 12 5.50 7.15 7.51
CA ASN A 12 4.96 7.96 6.43
C ASN A 12 5.18 9.47 6.68
N GLU A 13 4.92 9.97 7.89
CA GLU A 13 5.20 11.37 8.27
C GLU A 13 6.67 11.74 8.08
N VAL A 14 7.60 10.87 8.52
CA VAL A 14 9.03 11.09 8.34
C VAL A 14 9.41 11.08 6.86
N VAL A 15 8.88 10.15 6.09
CA VAL A 15 9.11 10.06 4.64
C VAL A 15 8.63 11.34 3.96
N ASN A 16 7.43 11.83 4.26
CA ASN A 16 6.91 13.09 3.71
C ASN A 16 7.78 14.29 4.08
N GLY A 17 8.42 14.28 5.25
CA GLY A 17 9.37 15.31 5.66
C GLY A 17 10.72 15.26 4.93
N ILE A 18 11.21 14.08 4.54
CA ILE A 18 12.54 13.95 3.92
C ILE A 18 12.50 13.77 2.40
N ALA A 19 11.40 13.28 1.84
CA ALA A 19 11.29 13.00 0.40
C ALA A 19 11.56 14.23 -0.49
N PRO A 20 11.13 15.45 -0.13
CA PRO A 20 11.42 16.64 -0.93
C PRO A 20 12.88 17.12 -0.87
N LEU A 21 13.69 16.61 0.07
CA LEU A 21 15.05 17.09 0.26
C LEU A 21 15.95 16.69 -0.92
N GLU A 22 16.88 17.55 -1.29
CA GLU A 22 17.93 17.23 -2.28
C GLU A 22 18.85 16.12 -1.77
N HIS A 23 19.27 16.22 -0.51
CA HIS A 23 20.10 15.22 0.16
C HIS A 23 19.29 14.52 1.25
N ARG A 24 18.81 13.33 0.95
CA ARG A 24 17.99 12.53 1.85
C ARG A 24 18.84 11.69 2.79
N PRO A 25 18.58 11.76 4.11
CA PRO A 25 19.25 10.88 5.05
C PRO A 25 18.78 9.43 4.86
N LYS A 26 19.67 8.46 5.13
CA LYS A 26 19.26 7.06 5.26
C LYS A 26 18.26 6.90 6.38
N LEU A 27 17.25 6.06 6.19
CA LEU A 27 16.16 5.84 7.15
C LEU A 27 16.27 4.46 7.78
N ALA A 28 16.29 4.43 9.12
CA ALA A 28 16.27 3.23 9.94
C ALA A 28 14.97 3.13 10.72
N ILE A 29 14.41 1.93 10.86
CA ILE A 29 13.11 1.70 11.49
C ILE A 29 13.24 0.76 12.68
N ILE A 30 12.67 1.16 13.82
CA ILE A 30 12.35 0.27 14.95
C ILE A 30 10.82 0.17 14.98
N PRO A 31 10.23 -0.97 14.56
CA PRO A 31 8.79 -1.11 14.45
C PRO A 31 8.15 -1.24 15.85
N THR A 32 7.29 -0.29 16.20
CA THR A 32 6.55 -0.26 17.47
C THR A 32 5.04 -0.07 17.26
N GLY A 33 4.57 -0.06 16.03
CA GLY A 33 3.15 0.04 15.68
C GLY A 33 2.43 -1.31 15.79
N THR A 34 1.16 -1.33 15.37
CA THR A 34 0.31 -2.53 15.41
C THR A 34 0.54 -3.44 14.19
N THR A 35 0.52 -2.88 12.98
CA THR A 35 0.62 -3.62 11.71
C THR A 35 2.04 -3.69 11.22
N ASN A 36 2.73 -2.54 11.18
CA ASN A 36 4.11 -2.39 10.74
C ASN A 36 4.36 -3.02 9.35
N ASP A 37 3.44 -2.78 8.41
CA ASP A 37 3.47 -3.37 7.07
C ASP A 37 4.77 -3.04 6.33
N TYR A 38 5.22 -1.79 6.49
CA TYR A 38 6.45 -1.35 5.81
C TYR A 38 7.70 -2.01 6.41
N ALA A 39 7.78 -2.13 7.74
CA ALA A 39 8.87 -2.87 8.39
C ALA A 39 8.88 -4.36 7.99
N ARG A 40 7.70 -4.94 7.81
CA ARG A 40 7.53 -6.31 7.29
C ARG A 40 8.08 -6.45 5.87
N ALA A 41 7.77 -5.50 4.97
CA ALA A 41 8.30 -5.49 3.61
C ALA A 41 9.84 -5.38 3.59
N LEU A 42 10.44 -4.63 4.53
CA LEU A 42 11.89 -4.50 4.70
C LEU A 42 12.51 -5.69 5.46
N LYS A 43 11.69 -6.68 5.87
CA LYS A 43 12.13 -7.85 6.68
C LYS A 43 12.79 -7.47 8.01
N ILE A 44 12.36 -6.35 8.61
CA ILE A 44 12.82 -5.91 9.92
C ILE A 44 12.06 -6.68 11.00
N PRO A 45 12.75 -7.28 12.01
CA PRO A 45 12.11 -8.00 13.09
C PRO A 45 11.09 -7.14 13.84
N MET A 46 9.88 -7.67 14.03
CA MET A 46 8.80 -7.02 14.77
C MET A 46 8.70 -7.57 16.19
N GLY A 47 8.30 -6.70 17.14
CA GLY A 47 8.14 -7.09 18.54
C GLY A 47 9.46 -7.26 19.32
N ASP A 48 10.60 -7.10 18.65
CA ASP A 48 11.94 -7.15 19.26
C ASP A 48 12.79 -5.94 18.80
N PRO A 49 12.75 -4.82 19.52
CA PRO A 49 13.53 -3.64 19.18
C PRO A 49 15.05 -3.89 19.16
N VAL A 50 15.53 -4.84 19.93
CA VAL A 50 16.98 -5.18 19.98
C VAL A 50 17.36 -5.91 18.69
N ALA A 51 16.54 -6.86 18.23
CA ALA A 51 16.77 -7.52 16.96
C ALA A 51 16.70 -6.54 15.79
N ALA A 52 15.74 -5.60 15.78
CA ALA A 52 15.66 -4.55 14.78
C ALA A 52 16.92 -3.65 14.78
N ALA A 53 17.41 -3.25 15.97
CA ALA A 53 18.64 -2.49 16.10
C ALA A 53 19.88 -3.26 15.58
N LYS A 54 19.93 -4.58 15.73
CA LYS A 54 21.00 -5.42 15.17
C LYS A 54 21.01 -5.41 13.63
N ILE A 55 19.84 -5.36 12.98
CA ILE A 55 19.76 -5.19 11.52
C ILE A 55 20.37 -3.84 11.11
N ILE A 56 20.02 -2.76 11.81
CA ILE A 56 20.60 -1.43 11.55
C ILE A 56 22.12 -1.44 11.73
N ALA A 57 22.62 -2.13 12.76
CA ALA A 57 24.05 -2.25 13.03
C ALA A 57 24.85 -3.02 11.96
N LYS A 58 24.19 -3.90 11.16
CA LYS A 58 24.82 -4.54 9.99
C LYS A 58 25.16 -3.53 8.89
N ASN A 59 24.57 -2.35 8.91
CA ASN A 59 24.75 -1.27 7.95
C ASN A 59 24.42 -1.68 6.50
N GLU A 60 23.48 -2.60 6.33
CA GLU A 60 22.97 -3.03 5.03
C GLU A 60 21.79 -2.16 4.64
N THR A 61 21.88 -1.53 3.48
CA THR A 61 20.87 -0.59 3.00
C THR A 61 20.43 -0.93 1.58
N LYS A 62 19.22 -0.44 1.21
CA LYS A 62 18.65 -0.56 -0.11
C LYS A 62 17.97 0.75 -0.48
N GLN A 63 18.17 1.20 -1.72
CA GLN A 63 17.38 2.26 -2.33
C GLN A 63 16.01 1.71 -2.64
N ILE A 64 14.96 2.45 -2.26
CA ILE A 64 13.58 1.99 -2.34
C ILE A 64 12.73 3.05 -3.04
N ASP A 65 11.79 2.57 -3.81
CA ASP A 65 10.78 3.38 -4.49
C ASP A 65 9.77 3.92 -3.49
N ILE A 66 9.29 5.14 -3.74
CA ILE A 66 8.14 5.70 -3.06
C ILE A 66 7.14 6.24 -4.08
N GLY A 67 5.89 6.37 -3.72
CA GLY A 67 4.88 6.98 -4.56
C GLY A 67 4.76 8.47 -4.27
N ARG A 68 4.53 9.24 -5.32
CA ARG A 68 4.14 10.65 -5.25
C ARG A 68 2.73 10.82 -5.78
N ALA A 69 1.91 11.54 -5.02
CA ALA A 69 0.57 11.95 -5.39
C ALA A 69 0.50 13.49 -5.43
N TYR A 70 -0.69 14.01 -5.57
CA TYR A 70 -1.02 15.42 -5.59
C TYR A 70 -0.19 16.30 -4.65
N GLY A 71 0.39 17.39 -5.19
CA GLY A 71 0.97 18.46 -4.39
C GLY A 71 2.11 18.03 -3.46
N ASP A 72 2.96 17.09 -3.94
CA ASP A 72 4.09 16.56 -3.18
C ASP A 72 3.70 15.80 -1.89
N LYS A 73 2.59 15.08 -1.94
CA LYS A 73 2.27 14.05 -0.94
C LYS A 73 2.89 12.72 -1.35
N TYR A 74 3.60 12.10 -0.42
CA TYR A 74 4.28 10.83 -0.66
C TYR A 74 3.62 9.70 0.11
N PHE A 75 3.68 8.50 -0.46
CA PHE A 75 3.27 7.26 0.20
C PHE A 75 4.30 6.16 -0.06
N ILE A 76 4.40 5.22 0.85
CA ILE A 76 5.45 4.19 0.84
C ILE A 76 4.91 2.78 0.70
N ASN A 77 3.63 2.58 1.05
CA ASN A 77 3.04 1.26 1.06
C ASN A 77 1.94 1.13 0.02
N ILE A 78 0.86 1.92 0.15
CA ILE A 78 -0.30 1.81 -0.72
C ILE A 78 -1.04 3.13 -0.89
N ALA A 79 -1.48 3.38 -2.14
CA ALA A 79 -2.59 4.28 -2.40
C ALA A 79 -3.84 3.45 -2.72
N ALA A 80 -4.98 3.83 -2.18
CA ALA A 80 -6.24 3.16 -2.42
C ALA A 80 -7.35 4.16 -2.72
N ALA A 81 -8.21 3.83 -3.67
CA ALA A 81 -9.37 4.63 -4.02
C ALA A 81 -10.62 3.75 -4.16
N GLY A 82 -11.79 4.32 -3.87
CA GLY A 82 -13.07 3.63 -3.96
C GLY A 82 -13.86 3.64 -2.67
N THR A 83 -15.04 3.06 -2.69
CA THR A 83 -16.04 3.17 -1.60
C THR A 83 -15.56 2.63 -0.25
N LEU A 84 -14.65 1.65 -0.24
CA LEU A 84 -14.09 1.10 1.01
C LEU A 84 -12.97 1.96 1.62
N THR A 85 -12.41 2.92 0.89
CA THR A 85 -11.38 3.82 1.42
C THR A 85 -11.96 4.79 2.45
N GLU A 86 -13.24 5.12 2.36
CA GLU A 86 -13.98 5.90 3.36
C GLU A 86 -14.02 5.21 4.74
N LEU A 87 -13.84 3.88 4.77
CA LEU A 87 -13.77 3.08 5.99
C LEU A 87 -12.59 3.40 6.88
N THR A 88 -11.43 3.65 6.30
CA THR A 88 -10.21 3.88 7.07
C THR A 88 -10.31 5.15 7.90
N PHE A 89 -11.11 6.12 7.46
CA PHE A 89 -11.36 7.38 8.18
C PHE A 89 -12.46 7.25 9.24
N SER A 90 -13.37 6.29 9.10
CA SER A 90 -14.53 6.13 9.99
C SER A 90 -14.28 5.20 11.19
N VAL A 91 -13.16 4.49 11.26
CA VAL A 91 -12.82 3.62 12.39
C VAL A 91 -12.08 4.41 13.47
N PRO A 92 -12.66 4.58 14.68
CA PRO A 92 -11.97 5.25 15.78
C PRO A 92 -10.65 4.58 16.13
N SER A 93 -9.62 5.38 16.41
CA SER A 93 -8.29 4.91 16.76
C SER A 93 -8.25 3.93 17.94
N GLU A 94 -9.19 4.09 18.89
CA GLU A 94 -9.35 3.20 20.05
C GLU A 94 -9.81 1.78 19.66
N LEU A 95 -10.68 1.65 18.64
CA LEU A 95 -11.10 0.36 18.12
C LEU A 95 -9.97 -0.32 17.30
N LYS A 96 -9.20 0.47 16.56
CA LYS A 96 -8.00 -0.01 15.84
C LYS A 96 -7.03 -0.70 16.79
N THR A 97 -6.87 -0.14 18.00
CA THR A 97 -5.89 -0.64 19.00
C THR A 97 -6.40 -1.87 19.77
N ARG A 98 -7.71 -1.99 20.04
CA ARG A 98 -8.28 -3.07 20.86
C ARG A 98 -8.67 -4.33 20.11
N LEU A 99 -9.18 -4.21 18.90
CA LEU A 99 -9.69 -5.34 18.10
C LEU A 99 -8.79 -5.69 16.92
N GLY A 100 -7.74 -4.89 16.69
CA GLY A 100 -6.77 -5.12 15.62
C GLY A 100 -7.47 -5.36 14.27
N TYR A 101 -6.96 -6.33 13.53
CA TYR A 101 -7.43 -6.71 12.21
C TYR A 101 -8.95 -7.08 12.15
N LEU A 102 -9.49 -7.74 13.19
CA LEU A 102 -10.90 -8.14 13.23
C LEU A 102 -11.85 -6.94 13.18
N ALA A 103 -11.47 -5.78 13.68
CA ALA A 103 -12.28 -4.56 13.56
C ALA A 103 -12.41 -4.08 12.11
N TYR A 104 -11.35 -4.19 11.31
CA TYR A 104 -11.38 -3.84 9.89
C TYR A 104 -12.23 -4.81 9.09
N VAL A 105 -12.11 -6.11 9.37
CA VAL A 105 -12.92 -7.15 8.72
C VAL A 105 -14.39 -6.97 9.06
N ALA A 106 -14.72 -6.78 10.35
CA ALA A 106 -16.11 -6.57 10.79
C ALA A 106 -16.71 -5.29 10.17
N LYS A 107 -15.94 -4.21 10.13
CA LYS A 107 -16.39 -2.95 9.53
C LYS A 107 -16.52 -3.06 8.01
N GLY A 108 -15.60 -3.80 7.37
CA GLY A 108 -15.69 -4.18 5.97
C GLY A 108 -17.02 -4.88 5.68
N PHE A 109 -17.38 -5.89 6.46
CA PHE A 109 -18.67 -6.58 6.34
C PHE A 109 -19.89 -5.66 6.45
N GLU A 110 -19.85 -4.64 7.30
CA GLU A 110 -20.93 -3.65 7.42
C GLU A 110 -21.07 -2.77 6.17
N MET A 111 -19.96 -2.52 5.45
CA MET A 111 -19.91 -1.55 4.35
C MET A 111 -19.86 -2.16 2.96
N PHE A 112 -19.53 -3.45 2.81
CA PHE A 112 -19.62 -4.14 1.53
C PHE A 112 -20.96 -3.92 0.79
N PRO A 113 -22.12 -3.94 1.47
CA PRO A 113 -23.39 -3.65 0.81
C PRO A 113 -23.52 -2.23 0.24
N LYS A 114 -22.66 -1.30 0.64
CA LYS A 114 -22.62 0.09 0.17
C LYS A 114 -21.58 0.33 -0.92
N SER A 115 -20.69 -0.64 -1.13
CA SER A 115 -19.72 -0.55 -2.21
C SER A 115 -20.43 -0.59 -3.55
N LYS A 116 -20.19 0.41 -4.38
CA LYS A 116 -20.71 0.48 -5.77
C LYS A 116 -19.54 0.58 -6.70
N ALA A 117 -19.59 -0.21 -7.77
CA ALA A 117 -18.69 0.00 -8.89
C ALA A 117 -19.05 1.32 -9.58
N ARG A 118 -18.04 2.10 -9.93
CA ARG A 118 -18.18 3.39 -10.61
C ARG A 118 -17.39 3.40 -11.90
N PRO A 119 -17.87 4.07 -12.93
CA PRO A 119 -17.16 4.19 -14.19
C PRO A 119 -15.91 5.06 -14.00
N VAL A 120 -14.76 4.49 -14.37
CA VAL A 120 -13.46 5.16 -14.28
C VAL A 120 -12.74 5.11 -15.63
N ARG A 121 -11.81 6.04 -15.79
CA ARG A 121 -10.76 5.99 -16.81
C ARG A 121 -9.43 6.08 -16.11
N ILE A 122 -8.56 5.09 -16.36
CA ILE A 122 -7.23 5.02 -15.77
C ILE A 122 -6.22 4.97 -16.89
N TYR A 123 -5.40 6.01 -16.96
CA TYR A 123 -4.25 6.08 -17.87
C TYR A 123 -3.06 5.45 -17.18
N HIS A 124 -2.33 4.60 -17.86
CA HIS A 124 -1.13 3.93 -17.37
C HIS A 124 -0.12 3.72 -18.50
N ASP A 125 1.10 3.26 -18.22
CA ASP A 125 2.18 3.17 -19.21
C ASP A 125 1.83 2.34 -20.44
N TRP A 126 0.92 1.39 -20.33
CA TRP A 126 0.56 0.44 -21.40
C TRP A 126 -0.72 0.82 -22.15
N GLY A 127 -1.39 1.90 -21.75
CA GLY A 127 -2.61 2.35 -22.39
C GLY A 127 -3.63 2.97 -21.45
N ILE A 128 -4.89 2.71 -21.72
CA ILE A 128 -6.03 3.28 -20.99
C ILE A 128 -6.99 2.15 -20.62
N PHE A 129 -7.24 1.97 -19.33
CA PHE A 129 -8.36 1.17 -18.85
C PHE A 129 -9.60 2.07 -18.79
N THR A 130 -10.74 1.58 -19.31
CA THR A 130 -12.05 2.23 -19.13
C THR A 130 -13.06 1.15 -18.75
N GLY A 131 -13.69 1.31 -17.61
CA GLY A 131 -14.64 0.32 -17.09
C GLY A 131 -15.17 0.72 -15.72
N GLU A 132 -15.96 -0.17 -15.13
CA GLU A 132 -16.47 0.01 -13.78
C GLU A 132 -15.55 -0.69 -12.77
N VAL A 133 -15.19 0.02 -11.71
CA VAL A 133 -14.41 -0.52 -10.58
C VAL A 133 -15.01 -0.09 -9.26
N SER A 134 -14.97 -0.97 -8.28
CA SER A 134 -15.37 -0.66 -6.90
C SER A 134 -14.18 -0.20 -6.06
N LEU A 135 -12.98 -0.75 -6.34
CA LEU A 135 -11.75 -0.47 -5.62
C LEU A 135 -10.58 -0.38 -6.58
N VAL A 136 -9.69 0.55 -6.30
CA VAL A 136 -8.38 0.70 -6.95
C VAL A 136 -7.33 0.65 -5.86
N PHE A 137 -6.34 -0.23 -6.00
CA PHE A 137 -5.15 -0.28 -5.15
C PHE A 137 -3.90 -0.06 -5.99
N VAL A 138 -3.01 0.77 -5.48
CA VAL A 138 -1.72 1.11 -6.10
C VAL A 138 -0.64 0.83 -5.07
N ALA A 139 -0.04 -0.36 -5.15
CA ALA A 139 0.86 -0.88 -4.13
C ALA A 139 2.33 -0.72 -4.52
N LEU A 140 3.17 -0.40 -3.52
CA LEU A 140 4.63 -0.37 -3.58
C LEU A 140 5.26 -1.51 -2.79
N THR A 141 4.48 -2.19 -1.95
CA THR A 141 4.90 -3.34 -1.16
C THR A 141 3.94 -4.50 -1.34
N ASN A 142 4.36 -5.69 -1.00
CA ASN A 142 3.50 -6.88 -1.02
C ASN A 142 2.63 -7.03 0.24
N SER A 143 2.96 -6.31 1.33
CA SER A 143 2.27 -6.38 2.62
C SER A 143 1.35 -5.19 2.82
N ILE A 144 0.06 -5.45 3.02
CA ILE A 144 -0.96 -4.43 3.21
C ILE A 144 -1.94 -4.89 4.28
N GLY A 145 -2.10 -4.07 5.35
CA GLY A 145 -3.06 -4.36 6.42
C GLY A 145 -2.74 -5.65 7.20
N GLY A 146 -1.46 -6.09 7.20
CA GLY A 146 -1.03 -7.33 7.80
C GLY A 146 -1.09 -8.56 6.88
N PHE A 147 -1.55 -8.41 5.63
CA PHE A 147 -1.52 -9.47 4.62
C PHE A 147 -0.23 -9.42 3.83
N GLU A 148 0.57 -10.47 3.91
CA GLU A 148 1.91 -10.52 3.30
C GLU A 148 1.91 -10.76 1.79
N GLN A 149 0.77 -11.15 1.19
CA GLN A 149 0.67 -11.45 -0.24
C GLN A 149 -0.54 -10.79 -0.90
N PHE A 150 -0.89 -9.59 -0.44
CA PHE A 150 -1.96 -8.82 -1.03
C PHE A 150 -1.59 -8.32 -2.43
N ALA A 151 -0.35 -7.90 -2.64
CA ALA A 151 0.18 -7.51 -3.95
C ALA A 151 1.40 -8.38 -4.28
N PRO A 152 1.20 -9.69 -4.59
CA PRO A 152 2.29 -10.59 -4.92
C PRO A 152 3.06 -10.04 -6.13
N TYR A 153 4.34 -10.38 -6.24
CA TYR A 153 5.25 -9.89 -7.29
C TYR A 153 5.60 -8.40 -7.23
N THR A 154 5.13 -7.65 -6.22
CA THR A 154 5.56 -6.28 -5.98
C THR A 154 7.01 -6.29 -5.50
N LYS A 155 7.83 -5.41 -6.10
CA LYS A 155 9.23 -5.21 -5.72
C LYS A 155 9.40 -3.80 -5.18
N LEU A 156 10.34 -3.63 -4.26
CA LEU A 156 10.57 -2.36 -3.57
C LEU A 156 11.38 -1.34 -4.41
N ASP A 157 11.94 -1.78 -5.55
CA ASP A 157 12.98 -1.04 -6.31
C ASP A 157 12.94 -1.29 -7.81
N ASP A 158 11.79 -1.66 -8.38
CA ASP A 158 11.66 -1.92 -9.82
C ASP A 158 11.09 -0.73 -10.62
N GLY A 159 10.87 0.41 -9.96
CA GLY A 159 10.34 1.62 -10.58
C GLY A 159 8.87 1.52 -10.97
N ASN A 160 8.13 0.55 -10.39
CA ASN A 160 6.74 0.33 -10.74
C ASN A 160 5.83 0.20 -9.53
N PHE A 161 4.62 0.73 -9.66
CA PHE A 161 3.48 0.33 -8.85
C PHE A 161 2.94 -1.02 -9.30
N THR A 162 2.34 -1.73 -8.38
CA THR A 162 1.38 -2.79 -8.69
C THR A 162 -0.02 -2.20 -8.61
N LEU A 163 -0.70 -2.09 -9.75
CA LEU A 163 -2.08 -1.62 -9.86
C LEU A 163 -3.02 -2.82 -9.83
N ILE A 164 -3.98 -2.77 -8.90
CA ILE A 164 -5.02 -3.80 -8.72
C ILE A 164 -6.38 -3.11 -8.81
N LEU A 165 -7.17 -3.49 -9.81
CA LEU A 165 -8.53 -2.96 -10.02
C LEU A 165 -9.54 -4.06 -9.68
N VAL A 166 -10.45 -3.79 -8.76
CA VAL A 166 -11.56 -4.69 -8.43
C VAL A 166 -12.78 -4.26 -9.22
N LYS A 167 -13.23 -5.12 -10.15
CA LYS A 167 -14.29 -4.82 -11.14
C LYS A 167 -15.69 -5.27 -10.70
N THR A 168 -15.84 -5.76 -9.47
CA THR A 168 -17.14 -6.23 -8.95
C THR A 168 -17.53 -5.45 -7.70
N ASP A 169 -18.82 -5.22 -7.53
CA ASP A 169 -19.44 -4.71 -6.30
C ASP A 169 -20.32 -5.76 -5.60
N LYS A 170 -20.35 -6.98 -6.13
CA LYS A 170 -21.11 -8.07 -5.55
C LYS A 170 -20.42 -8.58 -4.29
N ILE A 171 -21.15 -8.56 -3.17
CA ILE A 171 -20.60 -8.92 -1.86
C ILE A 171 -19.97 -10.32 -1.82
N LEU A 172 -20.55 -11.31 -2.51
CA LEU A 172 -20.01 -12.67 -2.53
C LEU A 172 -18.69 -12.75 -3.30
N ASP A 173 -18.58 -12.02 -4.42
CA ASP A 173 -17.34 -11.95 -5.18
C ASP A 173 -16.24 -11.24 -4.38
N MET A 174 -16.56 -10.12 -3.71
CA MET A 174 -15.61 -9.41 -2.86
C MET A 174 -15.12 -10.25 -1.68
N LEU A 175 -16.03 -11.04 -1.05
CA LEU A 175 -15.65 -11.98 -0.01
C LEU A 175 -14.75 -13.10 -0.55
N SER A 176 -15.06 -13.61 -1.74
CA SER A 176 -14.21 -14.60 -2.42
C SER A 176 -12.81 -14.04 -2.68
N LEU A 177 -12.73 -12.80 -3.21
CA LEU A 177 -11.44 -12.13 -3.45
C LEU A 177 -10.64 -11.92 -2.17
N LEU A 178 -11.29 -11.56 -1.06
CA LEU A 178 -10.63 -11.45 0.24
C LEU A 178 -10.04 -12.78 0.70
N VAL A 179 -10.80 -13.87 0.60
CA VAL A 179 -10.33 -15.22 0.95
C VAL A 179 -9.16 -15.63 0.04
N GLN A 180 -9.24 -15.36 -1.26
CA GLN A 180 -8.16 -15.62 -2.21
C GLN A 180 -6.89 -14.81 -1.89
N ALA A 181 -7.04 -13.54 -1.49
CA ALA A 181 -5.92 -12.70 -1.06
C ALA A 181 -5.23 -13.26 0.19
N MET A 182 -6.03 -13.77 1.16
CA MET A 182 -5.51 -14.43 2.36
C MET A 182 -4.81 -15.77 2.07
N ASN A 183 -5.21 -16.46 1.01
CA ASN A 183 -4.67 -17.76 0.61
C ASN A 183 -3.55 -17.64 -0.42
N GLY A 184 -2.57 -16.80 -0.16
CA GLY A 184 -1.35 -16.70 -0.99
C GLY A 184 -1.54 -15.86 -2.26
N GLY A 185 -2.42 -14.85 -2.23
CA GLY A 185 -2.53 -13.88 -3.32
C GLY A 185 -3.21 -14.42 -4.60
N GLN A 186 -4.01 -15.46 -4.50
CA GLN A 186 -4.69 -16.09 -5.67
C GLN A 186 -5.68 -15.15 -6.36
N HIS A 187 -6.15 -14.10 -5.68
CA HIS A 187 -7.08 -13.10 -6.23
C HIS A 187 -6.56 -12.38 -7.49
N VAL A 188 -5.24 -12.31 -7.69
CA VAL A 188 -4.65 -11.65 -8.87
C VAL A 188 -4.99 -12.35 -10.19
N SER A 189 -5.44 -13.60 -10.14
CA SER A 189 -5.87 -14.36 -11.31
C SER A 189 -7.40 -14.43 -11.46
N ASP A 190 -8.15 -13.75 -10.59
CA ASP A 190 -9.61 -13.73 -10.65
C ASP A 190 -10.11 -12.83 -11.81
N ILE A 191 -11.19 -13.24 -12.48
CA ILE A 191 -11.79 -12.50 -13.60
C ILE A 191 -12.27 -11.09 -13.19
N ASN A 192 -12.60 -10.91 -11.93
CA ASN A 192 -13.03 -9.63 -11.37
C ASN A 192 -11.86 -8.71 -11.00
N VAL A 193 -10.62 -9.13 -11.22
CA VAL A 193 -9.42 -8.36 -10.89
C VAL A 193 -8.65 -8.06 -12.18
N GLU A 194 -8.21 -6.82 -12.32
CA GLU A 194 -7.16 -6.43 -13.26
C GLU A 194 -5.90 -6.17 -12.46
N TYR A 195 -4.80 -6.81 -12.89
CA TYR A 195 -3.52 -6.74 -12.18
C TYR A 195 -2.41 -6.39 -13.16
N LEU A 196 -1.77 -5.24 -12.98
CA LEU A 196 -0.71 -4.79 -13.88
C LEU A 196 0.34 -3.93 -13.15
N LYS A 197 1.50 -3.78 -13.77
CA LYS A 197 2.56 -2.87 -13.29
C LYS A 197 2.62 -1.62 -14.16
N THR A 198 2.87 -0.48 -13.51
CA THR A 198 2.99 0.82 -14.16
C THR A 198 3.85 1.77 -13.33
N SER A 199 4.64 2.62 -13.97
CA SER A 199 5.46 3.62 -13.27
C SER A 199 4.70 4.89 -12.92
N LYS A 200 3.63 5.16 -13.66
CA LYS A 200 2.74 6.31 -13.47
C LYS A 200 1.31 5.95 -13.86
N LEU A 201 0.37 6.62 -13.25
CA LEU A 201 -1.04 6.49 -13.61
C LEU A 201 -1.81 7.76 -13.28
N ARG A 202 -2.91 7.97 -14.00
CA ARG A 202 -3.92 8.96 -13.69
C ARG A 202 -5.27 8.28 -13.56
N ILE A 203 -5.96 8.53 -12.46
CA ILE A 203 -7.30 7.98 -12.18
C ILE A 203 -8.31 9.11 -12.32
N GLU A 204 -9.32 8.91 -13.16
CA GLU A 204 -10.46 9.80 -13.33
C GLU A 204 -11.75 9.03 -13.10
N THR A 205 -12.62 9.51 -12.22
CA THR A 205 -14.02 9.06 -12.18
C THR A 205 -14.79 9.76 -13.31
N LEU A 206 -15.58 9.01 -14.06
CA LEU A 206 -16.37 9.58 -15.15
C LEU A 206 -17.67 10.21 -14.63
N ASP A 207 -18.06 9.89 -13.42
CA ASP A 207 -19.10 10.59 -12.67
C ASP A 207 -18.44 11.68 -11.81
N GLN A 208 -18.68 12.95 -12.19
CA GLN A 208 -18.08 14.09 -11.50
C GLN A 208 -18.78 14.44 -10.18
N GLU A 209 -20.00 13.97 -9.97
CA GLU A 209 -20.76 14.25 -8.74
C GLU A 209 -20.29 13.40 -7.57
N GLU A 210 -19.64 12.26 -7.84
CA GLU A 210 -19.14 11.32 -6.83
C GLU A 210 -17.69 10.92 -7.10
N PRO A 211 -16.69 11.77 -6.84
CA PRO A 211 -15.28 11.40 -7.01
C PRO A 211 -14.88 10.28 -6.06
N PHE A 212 -13.87 9.50 -6.41
CA PHE A 212 -13.24 8.59 -5.47
C PHE A 212 -12.34 9.38 -4.53
N MET A 213 -12.51 9.13 -3.24
CA MET A 213 -11.59 9.58 -2.22
C MET A 213 -10.34 8.71 -2.23
N LEU A 214 -9.18 9.34 -2.30
CA LEU A 214 -7.89 8.68 -2.25
C LEU A 214 -7.39 8.56 -0.80
N ASN A 215 -6.95 7.38 -0.45
CA ASN A 215 -6.23 7.10 0.78
C ASN A 215 -4.76 6.83 0.45
N LEU A 216 -3.83 7.48 1.14
CA LEU A 216 -2.38 7.28 1.03
C LEU A 216 -1.86 6.78 2.38
N ASP A 217 -1.46 5.51 2.47
CA ASP A 217 -0.95 4.86 3.69
C ASP A 217 -1.84 5.05 4.94
N GLY A 218 -3.16 5.16 4.75
CA GLY A 218 -4.11 5.37 5.84
C GLY A 218 -4.60 6.81 6.01
N GLU A 219 -4.00 7.78 5.33
CA GLU A 219 -4.34 9.19 5.41
C GLU A 219 -5.08 9.69 4.15
N TYR A 220 -5.83 10.78 4.28
CA TYR A 220 -6.54 11.39 3.16
C TYR A 220 -5.58 12.00 2.14
N GLY A 221 -5.63 11.48 0.91
CA GLY A 221 -4.77 11.88 -0.21
C GLY A 221 -5.38 12.88 -1.19
N GLY A 222 -6.65 13.22 -1.06
CA GLY A 222 -7.40 14.03 -2.04
C GLY A 222 -8.48 13.20 -2.74
N ASP A 223 -9.09 13.79 -3.77
CA ASP A 223 -10.14 13.15 -4.57
C ASP A 223 -9.70 13.03 -6.02
N THR A 224 -10.33 12.11 -6.77
CA THR A 224 -10.11 12.02 -8.23
C THR A 224 -10.63 13.28 -8.94
N PRO A 225 -9.98 13.73 -10.05
CA PRO A 225 -8.88 13.08 -10.74
C PRO A 225 -7.54 13.21 -10.02
N VAL A 226 -6.71 12.16 -10.03
CA VAL A 226 -5.41 12.14 -9.37
C VAL A 226 -4.32 11.54 -10.26
N ASP A 227 -3.15 12.15 -10.24
CA ASP A 227 -1.94 11.64 -10.86
C ASP A 227 -1.06 11.01 -9.78
N LEU A 228 -0.57 9.80 -10.04
CA LEU A 228 0.38 9.07 -9.20
C LEU A 228 1.61 8.69 -10.02
N GLU A 229 2.79 8.85 -9.45
CA GLU A 229 4.03 8.43 -10.09
C GLU A 229 5.01 7.81 -9.10
N VAL A 230 5.83 6.88 -9.57
CA VAL A 230 6.92 6.29 -8.78
C VAL A 230 8.11 7.23 -8.78
N CYS A 231 8.57 7.58 -7.59
CA CYS A 231 9.89 8.15 -7.40
C CYS A 231 10.87 6.98 -7.21
N HIS A 232 11.53 6.59 -8.32
CA HIS A 232 12.38 5.41 -8.35
C HIS A 232 13.65 5.60 -7.52
N ASN A 233 14.01 4.58 -6.71
CA ASN A 233 15.20 4.57 -5.86
C ASN A 233 15.35 5.85 -5.01
N HIS A 234 14.26 6.32 -4.41
CA HIS A 234 14.17 7.68 -3.88
C HIS A 234 14.72 7.84 -2.46
N ILE A 235 14.53 6.84 -1.61
CA ILE A 235 14.99 6.86 -0.21
C ILE A 235 15.80 5.59 0.09
N GLU A 236 16.90 5.74 0.79
CA GLU A 236 17.74 4.64 1.23
C GLU A 236 17.34 4.18 2.63
N PHE A 237 16.87 2.93 2.75
CA PHE A 237 16.47 2.31 4.00
C PHE A 237 17.45 1.25 4.47
N PHE A 238 17.62 1.13 5.78
CA PHE A 238 18.24 -0.06 6.39
C PHE A 238 17.29 -1.24 6.24
N VAL A 239 17.80 -2.39 5.80
CA VAL A 239 16.99 -3.57 5.47
C VAL A 239 17.65 -4.84 6.01
N ASN A 240 16.86 -5.89 6.21
CA ASN A 240 17.38 -7.23 6.44
C ASN A 240 17.61 -7.91 5.07
N ARG A 241 18.77 -7.64 4.48
CA ARG A 241 19.11 -8.09 3.13
C ARG A 241 19.08 -9.60 2.98
N GLU A 242 19.64 -10.31 3.96
CA GLU A 242 19.67 -11.77 3.99
C GLU A 242 18.25 -12.37 3.89
N ALA A 243 17.29 -11.83 4.64
CA ALA A 243 15.90 -12.31 4.60
C ALA A 243 15.17 -11.93 3.29
N ILE A 244 15.48 -10.77 2.70
CA ILE A 244 14.93 -10.37 1.40
C ILE A 244 15.44 -11.31 0.29
N ASP A 245 16.73 -11.60 0.27
CA ASP A 245 17.34 -12.46 -0.75
C ASP A 245 16.84 -13.91 -0.65
N GLN A 246 16.61 -14.43 0.57
CA GLN A 246 16.02 -15.74 0.80
C GLN A 246 14.59 -15.86 0.27
N GLU A 247 13.76 -14.82 0.44
CA GLU A 247 12.39 -14.80 -0.09
C GLU A 247 12.37 -14.84 -1.63
N ILE A 248 13.28 -14.13 -2.28
CA ILE A 248 13.40 -14.15 -3.73
C ILE A 248 13.72 -15.57 -4.23
N ILE A 249 14.63 -16.28 -3.56
CA ILE A 249 15.04 -17.65 -3.93
C ILE A 249 13.89 -18.64 -3.71
N SER A 250 13.08 -18.47 -2.66
CA SER A 250 11.96 -19.37 -2.35
C SER A 250 10.76 -19.21 -3.30
N ASN A 251 10.69 -18.11 -4.04
CA ASN A 251 9.60 -17.79 -4.98
C ASN A 251 9.96 -18.08 -6.45
N ILE A 252 11.15 -18.67 -6.71
CA ILE A 252 11.61 -19.17 -8.01
C ILE A 252 11.40 -20.67 -8.09
#